data_ae31e1fe10f8dd04609f004a59da294d
#
_entry.id   ae31e1fe10f8dd04609f004a59da294d
#
_cell.length_a   1.000
_cell.length_b   1.000
_cell.length_c   1.000
_cell.angle_alpha   90.00
_cell.angle_beta   90.00
_cell.angle_gamma   90.00
#
_symmetry.space_group_name_H-M   'P 1'
#
loop_
_entity.id
_entity.type
_entity.pdbx_description
1 polymer ?
#
loop_
_entity_poly.entity_id
_entity_poly.type
_entity_poly.pdbx_seq_one_letter_code
_entity_poly.pdbx_strand_id
1 'polypeptide(L)'
;MVGKKSKHAEDQLTHIDAAGEARMVDVSSKPATERVAVAEGRVVMSKATLDLIVSGNAKKGDVLGTARVAGIMAAKRTSDLIPLCHPLALSKVTLDITADRKLPGCIVRATVKVTGPTGVEMEALTAVSVACLTIYDMIKAAERGVRIEGIHLVEKKGGKSGDYRAPLRTSR
;
A
#
# COMPACT_ATOMS: atom_id res chain seq x y z
N MET A 1 -34.36 32.30 17.41
CA MET A 1 -33.48 31.11 17.57
C MET A 1 -33.34 30.47 16.20
N VAL A 2 -32.18 30.69 15.54
CA VAL A 2 -31.92 30.16 14.20
C VAL A 2 -30.96 29.00 14.38
N GLY A 3 -31.46 27.77 14.10
CA GLY A 3 -30.69 26.54 14.22
C GLY A 3 -29.56 26.50 13.20
N LYS A 4 -28.31 26.33 13.68
CA LYS A 4 -27.16 25.99 12.87
C LYS A 4 -27.38 24.61 12.26
N LYS A 5 -27.68 24.55 10.95
CA LYS A 5 -27.58 23.32 10.17
C LYS A 5 -26.10 22.93 10.10
N SER A 6 -25.74 21.81 10.70
CA SER A 6 -24.44 21.15 10.49
C SER A 6 -24.35 20.74 9.01
N LYS A 7 -23.39 21.30 8.29
CA LYS A 7 -22.99 20.80 6.97
C LYS A 7 -22.24 19.49 7.19
N HIS A 8 -22.93 18.36 7.20
CA HIS A 8 -22.32 17.12 6.78
C HIS A 8 -22.12 17.24 5.27
N ALA A 9 -20.88 17.43 4.84
CA ALA A 9 -20.52 17.20 3.45
C ALA A 9 -20.86 15.73 3.18
N GLU A 10 -21.86 15.48 2.34
CA GLU A 10 -22.11 14.17 1.78
C GLU A 10 -20.80 13.76 1.08
N ASP A 11 -20.13 12.73 1.60
CA ASP A 11 -19.03 12.05 0.93
C ASP A 11 -19.59 11.38 -0.34
N GLN A 12 -19.71 12.15 -1.41
CA GLN A 12 -20.09 11.62 -2.72
C GLN A 12 -18.96 10.67 -3.15
N LEU A 13 -19.32 9.41 -3.30
CA LEU A 13 -18.43 8.40 -3.89
C LEU A 13 -18.09 8.85 -5.32
N THR A 14 -16.88 9.36 -5.51
CA THR A 14 -16.43 10.01 -6.76
C THR A 14 -16.34 9.06 -7.96
N HIS A 15 -16.48 7.75 -7.73
CA HIS A 15 -16.41 6.70 -8.77
C HIS A 15 -17.79 6.15 -9.16
N ILE A 16 -18.89 6.77 -8.70
CA ILE A 16 -20.26 6.38 -9.04
C ILE A 16 -20.96 7.57 -9.67
N ASP A 17 -21.59 7.37 -10.82
CA ASP A 17 -22.38 8.40 -11.48
C ASP A 17 -23.82 8.48 -10.94
N ALA A 18 -24.63 9.40 -11.48
CA ALA A 18 -26.02 9.59 -11.07
C ALA A 18 -26.92 8.37 -11.37
N ALA A 19 -26.48 7.44 -12.23
CA ALA A 19 -27.18 6.20 -12.55
C ALA A 19 -26.71 5.02 -11.67
N GLY A 20 -25.73 5.24 -10.77
CA GLY A 20 -25.17 4.21 -9.92
C GLY A 20 -24.07 3.36 -10.60
N GLU A 21 -23.61 3.76 -11.78
CA GLU A 21 -22.58 3.02 -12.51
C GLU A 21 -21.17 3.47 -12.13
N ALA A 22 -20.25 2.48 -12.05
CA ALA A 22 -18.85 2.75 -11.72
C ALA A 22 -18.13 3.41 -12.91
N ARG A 23 -17.46 4.55 -12.65
CA ARG A 23 -16.67 5.28 -13.66
C ARG A 23 -15.30 5.69 -13.13
N MET A 24 -14.32 5.66 -14.02
CA MET A 24 -13.02 6.26 -13.74
C MET A 24 -13.18 7.79 -13.71
N VAL A 25 -12.65 8.43 -12.66
CA VAL A 25 -12.74 9.89 -12.49
C VAL A 25 -11.93 10.61 -13.56
N ASP A 26 -12.53 11.59 -14.26
CA ASP A 26 -11.78 12.47 -15.13
C ASP A 26 -10.83 13.38 -14.34
N VAL A 27 -9.55 13.28 -14.64
CA VAL A 27 -8.48 14.06 -14.01
C VAL A 27 -7.77 15.00 -14.98
N SER A 28 -8.25 15.12 -16.23
CA SER A 28 -7.62 15.90 -17.29
C SER A 28 -7.47 17.39 -16.96
N SER A 29 -8.43 17.95 -16.22
CA SER A 29 -8.42 19.36 -15.78
C SER A 29 -7.60 19.62 -14.51
N LYS A 30 -7.07 18.57 -13.84
CA LYS A 30 -6.32 18.75 -12.60
C LYS A 30 -4.84 19.05 -12.89
N PRO A 31 -4.24 20.02 -12.19
CA PRO A 31 -2.82 20.31 -12.35
C PRO A 31 -1.97 19.11 -11.90
N ALA A 32 -0.90 18.86 -12.66
CA ALA A 32 0.13 17.91 -12.22
C ALA A 32 0.91 18.50 -11.05
N THR A 33 0.85 17.85 -9.89
CA THR A 33 1.58 18.24 -8.68
C THR A 33 2.35 17.05 -8.12
N GLU A 34 3.40 17.31 -7.33
CA GLU A 34 4.09 16.23 -6.61
C GLU A 34 3.13 15.57 -5.62
N ARG A 35 3.10 14.26 -5.63
CA ARG A 35 2.31 13.45 -4.72
C ARG A 35 3.15 12.31 -4.16
N VAL A 36 2.96 12.05 -2.88
CA VAL A 36 3.65 10.99 -2.15
C VAL A 36 2.61 10.19 -1.39
N ALA A 37 2.74 8.87 -1.42
CA ALA A 37 1.99 7.98 -0.56
C ALA A 37 2.91 6.99 0.14
N VAL A 38 2.60 6.66 1.38
CA VAL A 38 3.29 5.65 2.19
C VAL A 38 2.26 4.66 2.68
N ALA A 39 2.48 3.39 2.39
CA ALA A 39 1.69 2.28 2.93
C ALA A 39 2.56 1.34 3.75
N GLU A 40 1.96 0.61 4.67
CA GLU A 40 2.61 -0.40 5.51
C GLU A 40 1.76 -1.66 5.62
N GLY A 41 2.40 -2.79 5.82
CA GLY A 41 1.78 -4.08 6.12
C GLY A 41 2.74 -4.98 6.87
N ARG A 42 2.25 -6.10 7.37
CA ARG A 42 3.02 -7.03 8.21
C ARG A 42 2.84 -8.47 7.75
N VAL A 43 3.91 -9.22 7.83
CA VAL A 43 3.90 -10.67 7.64
C VAL A 43 4.33 -11.32 8.93
N VAL A 44 3.37 -11.91 9.67
CA VAL A 44 3.58 -12.51 10.99
C VAL A 44 3.82 -14.00 10.83
N MET A 45 4.86 -14.52 11.49
CA MET A 45 5.33 -15.88 11.38
C MET A 45 5.95 -16.38 12.69
N SER A 46 6.35 -17.61 12.76
CA SER A 46 7.12 -18.14 13.90
C SER A 46 8.55 -17.56 13.92
N LYS A 47 9.18 -17.55 15.10
CA LYS A 47 10.59 -17.15 15.25
C LYS A 47 11.52 -17.99 14.37
N ALA A 48 11.26 -19.30 14.26
CA ALA A 48 12.05 -20.21 13.45
C ALA A 48 12.00 -19.84 11.96
N THR A 49 10.83 -19.47 11.44
CA THR A 49 10.66 -19.04 10.07
C THR A 49 11.33 -17.68 9.83
N LEU A 50 11.22 -16.75 10.76
CA LEU A 50 11.92 -15.47 10.66
C LEU A 50 13.45 -15.67 10.63
N ASP A 51 13.98 -16.57 11.47
CA ASP A 51 15.42 -16.88 11.50
C ASP A 51 15.90 -17.51 10.17
N LEU A 52 15.07 -18.33 9.48
CA LEU A 52 15.37 -18.82 8.13
C LEU A 52 15.51 -17.67 7.11
N ILE A 53 14.65 -16.66 7.18
CA ILE A 53 14.73 -15.50 6.30
C ILE A 53 16.00 -14.69 6.58
N VAL A 54 16.24 -14.37 7.85
CA VAL A 54 17.36 -13.50 8.28
C VAL A 54 18.71 -14.15 8.01
N SER A 55 18.81 -15.47 8.17
CA SER A 55 20.05 -16.21 7.90
C SER A 55 20.32 -16.46 6.41
N GLY A 56 19.37 -16.15 5.53
CA GLY A 56 19.49 -16.43 4.10
C GLY A 56 19.33 -17.91 3.71
N ASN A 57 18.92 -18.77 4.66
CA ASN A 57 18.80 -20.22 4.47
C ASN A 57 17.43 -20.67 3.94
N ALA A 58 16.59 -19.76 3.46
CA ALA A 58 15.32 -20.11 2.84
C ALA A 58 15.57 -20.90 1.53
N LYS A 59 14.85 -22.02 1.35
CA LYS A 59 15.03 -22.91 0.18
C LYS A 59 14.88 -22.21 -1.17
N LYS A 60 14.11 -21.14 -1.26
CA LYS A 60 13.87 -20.35 -2.48
C LYS A 60 14.85 -19.16 -2.64
N GLY A 61 15.89 -19.05 -1.81
CA GLY A 61 16.89 -17.99 -1.89
C GLY A 61 16.52 -16.70 -1.17
N ASP A 62 16.94 -15.55 -1.71
CA ASP A 62 16.72 -14.23 -1.09
C ASP A 62 15.24 -13.83 -1.08
N VAL A 63 14.59 -14.08 0.06
CA VAL A 63 13.17 -13.77 0.28
C VAL A 63 12.90 -12.27 0.23
N LEU A 64 13.71 -11.48 0.93
CA LEU A 64 13.46 -10.04 1.06
C LEU A 64 13.78 -9.27 -0.22
N GLY A 65 14.85 -9.64 -0.91
CA GLY A 65 15.21 -9.06 -2.21
C GLY A 65 14.15 -9.35 -3.27
N THR A 66 13.70 -10.61 -3.36
CA THR A 66 12.65 -11.02 -4.30
C THR A 66 11.33 -10.28 -4.00
N ALA A 67 10.92 -10.19 -2.73
CA ALA A 67 9.70 -9.48 -2.33
C ALA A 67 9.79 -7.98 -2.65
N ARG A 68 10.96 -7.37 -2.46
CA ARG A 68 11.18 -5.96 -2.81
C ARG A 68 10.99 -5.72 -4.30
N VAL A 69 11.60 -6.53 -5.14
CA VAL A 69 11.46 -6.40 -6.61
C VAL A 69 9.99 -6.62 -7.02
N ALA A 70 9.32 -7.64 -6.49
CA ALA A 70 7.93 -7.93 -6.80
C ALA A 70 7.00 -6.77 -6.42
N GLY A 71 7.18 -6.16 -5.25
CA GLY A 71 6.42 -4.99 -4.82
C GLY A 71 6.64 -3.76 -5.70
N ILE A 72 7.88 -3.49 -6.11
CA ILE A 72 8.18 -2.39 -7.05
C ILE A 72 7.52 -2.63 -8.41
N MET A 73 7.55 -3.87 -8.91
CA MET A 73 6.89 -4.23 -10.17
C MET A 73 5.37 -4.07 -10.07
N ALA A 74 4.79 -4.48 -8.93
CA ALA A 74 3.36 -4.37 -8.69
C ALA A 74 2.87 -2.91 -8.63
N ALA A 75 3.61 -2.01 -7.98
CA ALA A 75 3.30 -0.58 -8.00
C ALA A 75 3.17 -0.04 -9.43
N LYS A 76 4.04 -0.45 -10.36
CA LYS A 76 4.04 -0.03 -11.77
C LYS A 76 2.87 -0.62 -12.58
N ARG A 77 2.19 -1.63 -12.06
CA ARG A 77 1.08 -2.34 -12.69
C ARG A 77 -0.24 -2.18 -11.95
N THR A 78 -0.36 -1.19 -11.08
CA THR A 78 -1.55 -0.98 -10.26
C THR A 78 -2.80 -0.80 -11.13
N SER A 79 -2.72 -0.06 -12.23
CA SER A 79 -3.84 0.13 -13.16
C SER A 79 -4.28 -1.15 -13.88
N ASP A 80 -3.40 -2.16 -14.00
CA ASP A 80 -3.75 -3.46 -14.57
C ASP A 80 -4.53 -4.34 -13.56
N LEU A 81 -4.39 -4.05 -12.26
CA LEU A 81 -4.97 -4.84 -11.17
C LEU A 81 -6.23 -4.20 -10.58
N ILE A 82 -6.29 -2.88 -10.54
CA ILE A 82 -7.37 -2.10 -9.92
C ILE A 82 -8.15 -1.37 -11.01
N PRO A 83 -9.38 -1.78 -11.31
CA PRO A 83 -10.09 -1.39 -12.55
C PRO A 83 -10.25 0.11 -12.79
N LEU A 84 -10.41 0.91 -11.74
CA LEU A 84 -10.66 2.35 -11.86
C LEU A 84 -9.42 3.21 -11.56
N CYS A 85 -8.22 2.61 -11.45
CA CYS A 85 -6.98 3.34 -11.29
C CYS A 85 -6.45 3.84 -12.65
N HIS A 86 -5.91 5.07 -12.63
CA HIS A 86 -5.25 5.64 -13.79
C HIS A 86 -3.85 5.04 -13.96
N PRO A 87 -3.38 4.82 -15.19
CA PRO A 87 -1.97 4.48 -15.43
C PRO A 87 -1.10 5.71 -15.11
N LEU A 88 -0.12 5.54 -14.23
CA LEU A 88 0.73 6.63 -13.75
C LEU A 88 2.20 6.36 -14.03
N ALA A 89 2.92 7.38 -14.53
CA ALA A 89 4.36 7.36 -14.69
C ALA A 89 5.04 7.66 -13.34
N LEU A 90 5.25 6.63 -12.53
CA LEU A 90 5.84 6.75 -11.19
C LEU A 90 7.29 7.26 -11.27
N SER A 91 7.60 8.32 -10.52
CA SER A 91 8.96 8.89 -10.46
C SER A 91 9.87 8.16 -9.47
N LYS A 92 9.29 7.56 -8.41
CA LYS A 92 10.04 6.79 -7.40
C LYS A 92 9.15 5.76 -6.73
N VAL A 93 9.69 4.56 -6.54
CA VAL A 93 9.14 3.51 -5.67
C VAL A 93 10.25 3.02 -4.76
N THR A 94 10.08 3.14 -3.46
CA THR A 94 10.98 2.56 -2.45
C THR A 94 10.20 1.56 -1.63
N LEU A 95 10.77 0.37 -1.42
CA LEU A 95 10.18 -0.67 -0.61
C LEU A 95 11.20 -1.13 0.44
N ASP A 96 10.90 -0.84 1.69
CA ASP A 96 11.69 -1.23 2.84
C ASP A 96 11.03 -2.43 3.52
N ILE A 97 11.82 -3.48 3.76
CA ILE A 97 11.36 -4.69 4.46
C ILE A 97 12.29 -4.92 5.63
N THR A 98 11.75 -4.85 6.84
CA THR A 98 12.50 -4.96 8.09
C THR A 98 12.02 -6.18 8.88
N ALA A 99 12.96 -7.05 9.26
CA ALA A 99 12.68 -8.13 10.20
C ALA A 99 12.44 -7.56 11.60
N ASP A 100 11.35 -7.97 12.24
CA ASP A 100 11.00 -7.59 13.61
C ASP A 100 10.85 -8.84 14.50
N ARG A 101 11.77 -9.00 15.45
CA ARG A 101 11.79 -10.14 16.38
C ARG A 101 10.71 -10.05 17.47
N LYS A 102 10.16 -8.86 17.71
CA LYS A 102 9.08 -8.66 18.70
C LYS A 102 7.73 -9.03 18.11
N LEU A 103 7.57 -8.81 16.79
CA LEU A 103 6.33 -9.12 16.08
C LEU A 103 5.96 -10.61 16.10
N PRO A 104 6.80 -11.70 16.05
CA PRO A 104 7.92 -11.92 15.14
C PRO A 104 7.46 -11.95 13.68
N GLY A 105 8.24 -11.35 12.80
CA GLY A 105 7.82 -11.25 11.39
C GLY A 105 8.58 -10.18 10.62
N CYS A 106 7.99 -9.76 9.50
CA CYS A 106 8.50 -8.68 8.67
C CYS A 106 7.51 -7.52 8.61
N ILE A 107 8.02 -6.30 8.74
CA ILE A 107 7.30 -5.06 8.43
C ILE A 107 7.68 -4.65 7.02
N VAL A 108 6.67 -4.46 6.16
CA VAL A 108 6.83 -4.04 4.76
C VAL A 108 6.29 -2.63 4.63
N ARG A 109 7.12 -1.70 4.16
CA ARG A 109 6.75 -0.30 3.99
C ARG A 109 7.10 0.17 2.59
N ALA A 110 6.12 0.70 1.85
CA ALA A 110 6.31 1.25 0.53
C ALA A 110 6.14 2.78 0.55
N THR A 111 7.04 3.48 -0.14
CA THR A 111 6.91 4.91 -0.44
C THR A 111 6.89 5.09 -1.94
N VAL A 112 5.82 5.68 -2.46
CA VAL A 112 5.64 5.93 -3.90
C VAL A 112 5.51 7.43 -4.15
N LYS A 113 6.14 7.91 -5.24
CA LYS A 113 6.07 9.31 -5.68
C LYS A 113 5.70 9.41 -7.15
N VAL A 114 4.94 10.46 -7.46
CA VAL A 114 4.61 10.86 -8.84
C VAL A 114 4.48 12.38 -8.92
N THR A 115 4.75 12.94 -10.08
CA THR A 115 4.22 14.26 -10.48
C THR A 115 3.06 14.00 -11.42
N GLY A 116 1.82 14.25 -10.97
CA GLY A 116 0.64 13.86 -11.72
C GLY A 116 -0.67 14.45 -11.20
N PRO A 117 -1.77 14.21 -11.93
CA PRO A 117 -3.07 14.77 -11.62
C PRO A 117 -3.81 14.01 -10.49
N THR A 118 -3.37 12.80 -10.13
CA THR A 118 -4.00 11.98 -9.09
C THR A 118 -2.98 11.44 -8.08
N GLY A 119 -3.46 10.94 -6.93
CA GLY A 119 -2.64 10.37 -5.87
C GLY A 119 -2.07 8.99 -6.23
N VAL A 120 -1.15 8.49 -5.41
CA VAL A 120 -0.45 7.20 -5.57
C VAL A 120 -0.67 6.26 -4.38
N GLU A 121 -1.80 6.43 -3.71
CA GLU A 121 -2.18 5.62 -2.55
C GLU A 121 -2.33 4.14 -2.94
N MET A 122 -2.97 3.88 -4.09
CA MET A 122 -3.19 2.53 -4.58
C MET A 122 -1.88 1.84 -5.01
N GLU A 123 -0.96 2.58 -5.61
CA GLU A 123 0.38 2.09 -5.97
C GLU A 123 1.16 1.68 -4.74
N ALA A 124 1.10 2.47 -3.66
CA ALA A 124 1.76 2.13 -2.40
C ALA A 124 1.13 0.91 -1.73
N LEU A 125 -0.21 0.82 -1.67
CA LEU A 125 -0.92 -0.33 -1.11
C LEU A 125 -0.68 -1.61 -1.93
N THR A 126 -0.69 -1.52 -3.26
CA THR A 126 -0.41 -2.65 -4.15
C THR A 126 1.01 -3.16 -3.97
N ALA A 127 2.00 -2.25 -3.86
CA ALA A 127 3.39 -2.60 -3.60
C ALA A 127 3.54 -3.42 -2.32
N VAL A 128 2.95 -2.97 -1.22
CA VAL A 128 2.98 -3.66 0.08
C VAL A 128 2.29 -5.01 -0.01
N SER A 129 1.11 -5.05 -0.62
CA SER A 129 0.30 -6.29 -0.73
C SER A 129 1.06 -7.39 -1.47
N VAL A 130 1.63 -7.07 -2.63
CA VAL A 130 2.36 -8.05 -3.45
C VAL A 130 3.69 -8.44 -2.81
N ALA A 131 4.38 -7.53 -2.14
CA ALA A 131 5.57 -7.88 -1.37
C ALA A 131 5.26 -8.86 -0.22
N CYS A 132 4.18 -8.63 0.53
CA CYS A 132 3.72 -9.54 1.57
C CYS A 132 3.34 -10.92 1.02
N LEU A 133 2.60 -10.96 -0.09
CA LEU A 133 2.26 -12.20 -0.80
C LEU A 133 3.51 -12.96 -1.28
N THR A 134 4.53 -12.23 -1.75
CA THR A 134 5.78 -12.82 -2.21
C THR A 134 6.56 -13.43 -1.04
N ILE A 135 6.63 -12.75 0.10
CA ILE A 135 7.23 -13.32 1.33
C ILE A 135 6.51 -14.62 1.67
N TYR A 136 5.16 -14.60 1.72
CA TYR A 136 4.36 -15.81 2.00
C TYR A 136 4.69 -16.95 1.03
N ASP A 137 4.66 -16.69 -0.28
CA ASP A 137 4.96 -17.73 -1.29
C ASP A 137 6.33 -18.35 -1.10
N MET A 138 7.33 -17.54 -0.77
CA MET A 138 8.70 -18.02 -0.63
C MET A 138 8.94 -18.88 0.63
N ILE A 139 8.14 -18.68 1.68
CA ILE A 139 8.33 -19.39 2.96
C ILE A 139 7.22 -20.41 3.29
N LYS A 140 6.13 -20.47 2.53
CA LYS A 140 4.98 -21.36 2.81
C LYS A 140 5.31 -22.84 2.93
N ALA A 141 6.45 -23.28 2.36
CA ALA A 141 6.93 -24.66 2.52
C ALA A 141 7.48 -24.93 3.93
N ALA A 142 7.96 -23.91 4.64
CA ALA A 142 8.42 -24.00 6.02
C ALA A 142 7.24 -23.78 7.01
N GLU A 143 6.34 -22.84 6.70
CA GLU A 143 5.22 -22.49 7.57
C GLU A 143 4.02 -22.01 6.74
N ARG A 144 2.91 -22.74 6.80
CA ARG A 144 1.66 -22.37 6.11
C ARG A 144 0.79 -21.40 6.91
N GLY A 145 1.00 -21.34 8.22
CA GLY A 145 0.23 -20.51 9.15
C GLY A 145 0.62 -19.04 9.19
N VAL A 146 1.52 -18.61 8.31
CA VAL A 146 1.95 -17.21 8.17
C VAL A 146 0.75 -16.33 7.84
N ARG A 147 0.64 -15.18 8.53
CA ARG A 147 -0.45 -14.22 8.32
C ARG A 147 0.06 -12.92 7.72
N ILE A 148 -0.69 -12.42 6.74
CA ILE A 148 -0.53 -11.08 6.19
C ILE A 148 -1.59 -10.21 6.86
N GLU A 149 -1.18 -9.13 7.53
CA GLU A 149 -2.11 -8.32 8.29
C GLU A 149 -1.72 -6.84 8.31
N GLY A 150 -2.66 -5.99 8.65
CA GLY A 150 -2.42 -4.57 8.89
C GLY A 150 -2.00 -3.78 7.66
N ILE A 151 -2.36 -4.20 6.43
CA ILE A 151 -2.08 -3.42 5.23
C ILE A 151 -2.96 -2.17 5.25
N HIS A 152 -2.32 -0.98 5.25
CA HIS A 152 -3.02 0.29 5.32
C HIS A 152 -2.16 1.44 4.78
N LEU A 153 -2.84 2.55 4.46
CA LEU A 153 -2.19 3.81 4.13
C LEU A 153 -1.70 4.48 5.42
N VAL A 154 -0.42 4.82 5.48
CA VAL A 154 0.22 5.49 6.62
C VAL A 154 0.19 7.00 6.45
N GLU A 155 0.54 7.46 5.25
CA GLU A 155 0.66 8.89 4.95
C GLU A 155 0.39 9.13 3.47
N LYS A 156 -0.22 10.27 3.15
CA LYS A 156 -0.20 10.82 1.81
C LYS A 156 0.08 12.32 1.86
N LYS A 157 0.74 12.85 0.83
CA LYS A 157 1.01 14.28 0.68
C LYS A 157 0.64 14.75 -0.71
N GLY A 158 0.17 15.99 -0.75
CA GLY A 158 -0.20 16.71 -1.98
C GLY A 158 -1.62 16.41 -2.47
N GLY A 159 -2.02 17.17 -3.49
CA GLY A 159 -3.34 17.11 -4.09
C GLY A 159 -4.39 17.95 -3.38
N LYS A 160 -5.58 18.06 -4.01
CA LYS A 160 -6.68 18.93 -3.54
C LYS A 160 -7.23 18.55 -2.16
N SER A 161 -7.20 17.27 -1.79
CA SER A 161 -7.68 16.77 -0.49
C SER A 161 -6.68 16.96 0.66
N GLY A 162 -5.52 17.59 0.39
CA GLY A 162 -4.51 17.87 1.41
C GLY A 162 -3.75 16.62 1.88
N ASP A 163 -2.98 16.82 2.94
CA ASP A 163 -2.18 15.78 3.55
C ASP A 163 -3.03 14.91 4.50
N TYR A 164 -2.70 13.62 4.52
CA TYR A 164 -3.30 12.64 5.43
C TYR A 164 -2.20 11.92 6.19
N ARG A 165 -2.42 11.66 7.46
CA ARG A 165 -1.60 10.77 8.28
C ARG A 165 -2.49 9.87 9.11
N ALA A 166 -2.25 8.57 9.02
CA ALA A 166 -2.99 7.61 9.84
C ALA A 166 -2.76 7.88 11.34
N PRO A 167 -3.82 7.81 12.17
CA PRO A 167 -3.65 7.92 13.62
C PRO A 167 -2.72 6.81 14.12
N LEU A 168 -1.84 7.15 15.07
CA LEU A 168 -1.00 6.15 15.73
C LEU A 168 -1.93 5.10 16.37
N ARG A 169 -1.89 3.86 15.86
CA ARG A 169 -2.59 2.76 16.53
C ARG A 169 -1.88 2.49 17.85
N THR A 170 -2.46 2.93 18.95
CA THR A 170 -2.11 2.37 20.26
C THR A 170 -2.43 0.88 20.21
N SER A 171 -1.41 0.03 20.27
CA SER A 171 -1.57 -1.43 20.44
C SER A 171 -2.38 -1.68 21.72
N ARG A 172 -3.59 -2.22 21.54
CA ARG A 172 -4.27 -2.89 22.66
C ARG A 172 -3.70 -4.27 22.82
#